data_ca769f20e957769995cf1cc85ff22bc6
#
_entry.id   ca769f20e957769995cf1cc85ff22bc6
#
_cell.length_a   1.000
_cell.length_b   1.000
_cell.length_c   1.000
_cell.angle_alpha   90.00
_cell.angle_beta   90.00
_cell.angle_gamma   90.00
#
_symmetry.space_group_name_H-M   'P 1'
#
loop_
_entity.id
_entity.type
_entity.pdbx_description
1 polymer ?
#
loop_
_entity_poly.entity_id
_entity_poly.type
_entity_poly.pdbx_seq_one_letter_code
_entity_poly.pdbx_strand_id
1 'polypeptide(L)'
;MARFTRWLRRNIDAVLALLISVVVGILALADVLGTEEDQINAAILIVLALLAATLLRDRRSAAQALESASAVRLLSGLEVSQAHAEARHATELWIFKGGTGTYLRAVTLKECIEIARREKRLLRVQLEVIDPTDEALCKAYAQFRSSLAPGPDGTGEEWTLVRTRKESFATILAACWHRQRCASFLTIDVGLSRTMTTFRWDVSSRYVIMTQEDPAAQALMFEKGRPYYDAYNRELVSSFRQAKRVHLDNVGELQLSDEPTIEETRRLFTQLELELPASFSERDITDIVRKALRAKNPYP
;
A
#
# COMPACT_ATOMS: atom_id res chain seq x y z
N MET A 1 7.70 -27.18 -13.64
CA MET A 1 7.96 -28.54 -13.11
C MET A 1 7.83 -28.61 -11.58
N ALA A 2 8.44 -27.76 -10.78
CA ALA A 2 8.40 -27.83 -9.29
C ALA A 2 7.00 -27.72 -8.63
N ARG A 3 6.00 -27.10 -9.28
CA ARG A 3 4.60 -27.03 -8.78
C ARG A 3 3.85 -28.33 -8.97
N PHE A 4 4.09 -29.02 -10.10
CA PHE A 4 3.45 -30.30 -10.41
C PHE A 4 3.96 -31.42 -9.50
N THR A 5 5.27 -31.49 -9.24
CA THR A 5 5.86 -32.50 -8.35
C THR A 5 5.41 -32.33 -6.89
N ARG A 6 5.23 -31.09 -6.42
CA ARG A 6 4.70 -30.79 -5.07
C ARG A 6 3.23 -31.19 -4.94
N TRP A 7 2.42 -30.93 -5.98
CA TRP A 7 1.03 -31.33 -6.02
C TRP A 7 0.88 -32.86 -6.05
N LEU A 8 1.67 -33.55 -6.87
CA LEU A 8 1.67 -35.00 -6.97
C LEU A 8 2.01 -35.67 -5.63
N ARG A 9 3.03 -35.18 -4.92
CA ARG A 9 3.38 -35.68 -3.57
C ARG A 9 2.27 -35.47 -2.53
N ARG A 10 1.49 -34.42 -2.65
CA ARG A 10 0.38 -34.11 -1.73
C ARG A 10 -0.89 -34.92 -2.00
N ASN A 11 -1.02 -35.50 -3.19
CA ASN A 11 -2.20 -36.24 -3.63
C ASN A 11 -1.84 -37.65 -4.16
N ILE A 12 -0.71 -38.18 -3.75
CA ILE A 12 -0.17 -39.44 -4.29
C ILE A 12 -1.14 -40.59 -4.06
N ASP A 13 -1.78 -40.66 -2.89
CA ASP A 13 -2.74 -41.71 -2.54
C ASP A 13 -3.98 -41.67 -3.42
N ALA A 14 -4.50 -40.45 -3.72
CA ALA A 14 -5.67 -40.28 -4.57
C ALA A 14 -5.37 -40.58 -6.05
N VAL A 15 -4.18 -40.22 -6.51
CA VAL A 15 -3.73 -40.51 -7.88
C VAL A 15 -3.46 -42.00 -8.06
N LEU A 16 -2.88 -42.66 -7.07
CA LEU A 16 -2.68 -44.14 -7.05
C LEU A 16 -4.02 -44.86 -7.02
N ALA A 17 -4.96 -44.46 -6.16
CA ALA A 17 -6.31 -45.07 -6.11
C ALA A 17 -7.02 -44.94 -7.43
N LEU A 18 -6.95 -43.76 -8.09
CA LEU A 18 -7.55 -43.55 -9.43
C LEU A 18 -6.92 -44.47 -10.48
N LEU A 19 -5.60 -44.57 -10.53
CA LEU A 19 -4.90 -45.42 -11.47
C LEU A 19 -5.24 -46.89 -11.28
N ILE A 20 -5.25 -47.36 -10.04
CA ILE A 20 -5.60 -48.75 -9.71
C ILE A 20 -7.04 -49.02 -10.12
N SER A 21 -7.99 -48.11 -9.79
CA SER A 21 -9.40 -48.28 -10.15
C SER A 21 -9.64 -48.33 -11.66
N VAL A 22 -8.94 -47.52 -12.43
CA VAL A 22 -9.02 -47.49 -13.90
C VAL A 22 -8.43 -48.77 -14.50
N VAL A 23 -7.26 -49.21 -14.03
CA VAL A 23 -6.59 -50.44 -14.53
C VAL A 23 -7.43 -51.68 -14.24
N VAL A 24 -7.93 -51.84 -13.02
CA VAL A 24 -8.76 -52.96 -12.62
C VAL A 24 -10.10 -52.93 -13.39
N GLY A 25 -10.72 -51.78 -13.57
CA GLY A 25 -11.97 -51.62 -14.34
C GLY A 25 -11.77 -51.99 -15.82
N ILE A 26 -10.67 -51.60 -16.46
CA ILE A 26 -10.38 -51.97 -17.85
C ILE A 26 -10.10 -53.48 -17.97
N LEU A 27 -9.35 -54.07 -17.04
CA LEU A 27 -9.07 -55.50 -17.04
C LEU A 27 -10.32 -56.35 -16.86
N ALA A 28 -11.25 -55.90 -16.03
CA ALA A 28 -12.53 -56.56 -15.81
C ALA A 28 -13.46 -56.44 -17.02
N LEU A 29 -13.48 -55.30 -17.72
CA LEU A 29 -14.26 -55.09 -18.96
C LEU A 29 -13.69 -55.89 -20.16
N ALA A 30 -12.39 -56.17 -20.17
CA ALA A 30 -11.74 -56.91 -21.26
C ALA A 30 -11.92 -58.45 -21.16
N ASP A 31 -12.89 -58.91 -20.35
CA ASP A 31 -13.22 -60.32 -20.13
C ASP A 31 -12.08 -61.22 -19.60
N VAL A 32 -11.05 -60.60 -19.02
CA VAL A 32 -9.93 -61.31 -18.45
C VAL A 32 -10.28 -61.95 -17.11
N LEU A 33 -11.39 -61.54 -16.49
CA LEU A 33 -11.84 -61.99 -15.16
C LEU A 33 -13.25 -62.68 -15.14
N GLY A 34 -13.84 -62.98 -16.22
CA GLY A 34 -14.77 -64.05 -16.62
C GLY A 34 -16.07 -64.30 -15.85
N THR A 35 -16.59 -63.51 -14.93
CA THR A 35 -17.91 -63.75 -14.28
C THR A 35 -18.78 -62.48 -14.26
N GLU A 36 -20.15 -62.66 -14.22
CA GLU A 36 -21.10 -61.54 -14.15
C GLU A 36 -20.86 -60.65 -12.92
N GLU A 37 -20.44 -61.19 -11.79
CA GLU A 37 -20.07 -60.44 -10.60
C GLU A 37 -18.86 -59.54 -10.83
N ASP A 38 -17.92 -59.97 -11.65
CA ASP A 38 -16.72 -59.19 -11.97
C ASP A 38 -17.03 -57.96 -12.83
N GLN A 39 -18.05 -58.05 -13.71
CA GLN A 39 -18.50 -56.92 -14.53
C GLN A 39 -19.18 -55.84 -13.67
N ILE A 40 -19.97 -56.24 -12.66
CA ILE A 40 -20.60 -55.30 -11.72
C ILE A 40 -19.51 -54.59 -10.87
N ASN A 41 -18.53 -55.32 -10.38
CA ASN A 41 -17.42 -54.77 -9.63
C ASN A 41 -16.59 -53.81 -10.48
N ALA A 42 -16.37 -54.11 -11.76
CA ALA A 42 -15.69 -53.24 -12.70
C ALA A 42 -16.46 -51.92 -12.92
N ALA A 43 -17.77 -51.98 -13.08
CA ALA A 43 -18.62 -50.80 -13.21
C ALA A 43 -18.58 -49.92 -11.96
N ILE A 44 -18.60 -50.53 -10.76
CA ILE A 44 -18.45 -49.80 -9.49
C ILE A 44 -17.08 -49.10 -9.40
N LEU A 45 -16.00 -49.80 -9.79
CA LEU A 45 -14.66 -49.21 -9.78
C LEU A 45 -14.51 -48.05 -10.76
N ILE A 46 -15.14 -48.11 -11.92
CA ILE A 46 -15.16 -47.02 -12.90
C ILE A 46 -15.93 -45.80 -12.31
N VAL A 47 -17.08 -46.04 -11.70
CA VAL A 47 -17.83 -44.95 -11.04
C VAL A 47 -17.04 -44.35 -9.92
N LEU A 48 -16.36 -45.13 -9.08
CA LEU A 48 -15.49 -44.64 -8.01
C LEU A 48 -14.29 -43.84 -8.57
N ALA A 49 -13.72 -44.28 -9.68
CA ALA A 49 -12.65 -43.57 -10.37
C ALA A 49 -13.13 -42.21 -10.90
N LEU A 50 -14.30 -42.15 -11.50
CA LEU A 50 -14.94 -40.94 -11.97
C LEU A 50 -15.24 -39.96 -10.80
N LEU A 51 -15.76 -40.48 -9.69
CA LEU A 51 -16.01 -39.71 -8.48
C LEU A 51 -14.70 -39.16 -7.90
N ALA A 52 -13.65 -39.96 -7.82
CA ALA A 52 -12.35 -39.52 -7.38
C ALA A 52 -11.77 -38.44 -8.30
N ALA A 53 -11.94 -38.58 -9.63
CA ALA A 53 -11.50 -37.61 -10.60
C ALA A 53 -12.24 -36.26 -10.45
N THR A 54 -13.55 -36.30 -10.24
CA THR A 54 -14.34 -35.07 -10.00
C THR A 54 -13.96 -34.40 -8.70
N LEU A 55 -13.79 -35.14 -7.61
CA LEU A 55 -13.34 -34.61 -6.33
C LEU A 55 -11.93 -33.96 -6.41
N LEU A 56 -11.02 -34.56 -7.17
CA LEU A 56 -9.69 -33.97 -7.42
C LEU A 56 -9.78 -32.69 -8.23
N ARG A 57 -10.68 -32.64 -9.21
CA ARG A 57 -10.95 -31.45 -10.01
C ARG A 57 -11.53 -30.34 -9.16
N ASP A 58 -12.51 -30.62 -8.30
CA ASP A 58 -13.15 -29.68 -7.41
C ASP A 58 -12.17 -29.13 -6.37
N ARG A 59 -11.33 -29.98 -5.79
CA ARG A 59 -10.24 -29.54 -4.91
C ARG A 59 -9.25 -28.62 -5.61
N ARG A 60 -8.94 -28.86 -6.88
CA ARG A 60 -8.08 -27.96 -7.67
C ARG A 60 -8.76 -26.61 -7.90
N SER A 61 -10.03 -26.62 -8.28
CA SER A 61 -10.80 -25.39 -8.50
C SER A 61 -10.94 -24.59 -7.22
N ALA A 62 -11.20 -25.23 -6.09
CA ALA A 62 -11.26 -24.60 -4.77
C ALA A 62 -9.89 -24.02 -4.35
N ALA A 63 -8.79 -24.76 -4.58
CA ALA A 63 -7.45 -24.28 -4.30
C ALA A 63 -7.06 -23.07 -5.18
N GLN A 64 -7.45 -23.08 -6.45
CA GLN A 64 -7.23 -21.93 -7.36
C GLN A 64 -8.11 -20.74 -6.99
N ALA A 65 -9.36 -20.96 -6.58
CA ALA A 65 -10.25 -19.91 -6.07
C ALA A 65 -9.69 -19.30 -4.77
N LEU A 66 -9.16 -20.12 -3.87
CA LEU A 66 -8.50 -19.66 -2.65
C LEU A 66 -7.20 -18.88 -2.94
N GLU A 67 -6.40 -19.33 -3.90
CA GLU A 67 -5.20 -18.63 -4.37
C GLU A 67 -5.55 -17.29 -5.05
N SER A 68 -6.67 -17.25 -5.76
CA SER A 68 -7.20 -16.00 -6.35
C SER A 68 -7.79 -15.07 -5.29
N ALA A 69 -8.48 -15.61 -4.29
CA ALA A 69 -8.96 -14.84 -3.13
C ALA A 69 -7.81 -14.33 -2.27
N SER A 70 -6.70 -15.06 -2.17
CA SER A 70 -5.48 -14.61 -1.47
C SER A 70 -4.69 -13.53 -2.22
N ALA A 71 -5.20 -13.03 -3.36
CA ALA A 71 -4.66 -11.84 -4.02
C ALA A 71 -4.76 -10.58 -3.15
N VAL A 72 -5.57 -10.63 -2.09
CA VAL A 72 -5.76 -9.58 -1.09
C VAL A 72 -5.42 -10.17 0.27
N ARG A 73 -4.45 -9.55 0.97
CA ARG A 73 -4.14 -9.89 2.36
C ARG A 73 -4.75 -8.85 3.28
N LEU A 74 -5.52 -9.32 4.26
CA LEU A 74 -5.96 -8.51 5.39
C LEU A 74 -4.84 -8.47 6.42
N LEU A 75 -4.50 -7.27 6.86
CA LEU A 75 -3.46 -7.04 7.87
C LEU A 75 -4.09 -6.36 9.08
N SER A 76 -3.64 -6.70 10.28
CA SER A 76 -4.12 -6.10 11.53
C SER A 76 -2.98 -5.91 12.53
N GLY A 77 -3.09 -4.88 13.36
CA GLY A 77 -2.13 -4.60 14.42
C GLY A 77 -0.70 -4.50 13.90
N LEU A 78 0.22 -5.28 14.48
CA LEU A 78 1.65 -5.26 14.13
C LEU A 78 1.95 -5.69 12.69
N GLU A 79 1.09 -6.47 12.04
CA GLU A 79 1.29 -6.88 10.66
C GLU A 79 1.29 -5.69 9.69
N VAL A 80 0.53 -4.63 10.01
CA VAL A 80 0.48 -3.41 9.20
C VAL A 80 1.83 -2.70 9.21
N SER A 81 2.42 -2.52 10.37
CA SER A 81 3.75 -1.88 10.50
C SER A 81 4.86 -2.73 9.88
N GLN A 82 4.81 -4.06 10.02
CA GLN A 82 5.74 -4.98 9.37
C GLN A 82 5.63 -4.92 7.84
N ALA A 83 4.41 -4.92 7.28
CA ALA A 83 4.18 -4.79 5.85
C ALA A 83 4.71 -3.46 5.29
N HIS A 84 4.50 -2.35 6.01
CA HIS A 84 5.07 -1.06 5.65
C HIS A 84 6.60 -1.06 5.71
N ALA A 85 7.19 -1.68 6.73
CA ALA A 85 8.65 -1.81 6.83
C ALA A 85 9.20 -2.64 5.66
N GLU A 86 8.59 -3.78 5.35
CA GLU A 86 8.97 -4.61 4.20
C GLU A 86 8.81 -3.88 2.87
N ALA A 87 7.73 -3.09 2.71
CA ALA A 87 7.47 -2.31 1.51
C ALA A 87 8.54 -1.24 1.25
N ARG A 88 9.14 -0.67 2.29
CA ARG A 88 10.22 0.33 2.19
C ARG A 88 11.56 -0.29 1.75
N HIS A 89 11.78 -1.57 2.08
CA HIS A 89 12.98 -2.27 1.61
C HIS A 89 12.96 -2.49 0.10
N ALA A 90 14.08 -2.24 -0.56
CA ALA A 90 14.28 -2.45 -1.99
C ALA A 90 13.27 -1.71 -2.91
N THR A 91 12.69 -0.60 -2.45
CA THR A 91 11.80 0.20 -3.30
C THR A 91 12.56 1.31 -4.02
N GLU A 92 12.31 1.46 -5.32
CA GLU A 92 12.79 2.55 -6.17
C GLU A 92 11.69 3.58 -6.44
N LEU A 93 10.46 3.21 -6.14
CA LEU A 93 9.29 4.05 -6.31
C LEU A 93 8.42 3.96 -5.06
N TRP A 94 8.02 5.13 -4.55
CA TRP A 94 6.97 5.22 -3.54
C TRP A 94 5.89 6.18 -4.00
N ILE A 95 4.65 5.70 -4.11
CA ILE A 95 3.48 6.55 -4.39
C ILE A 95 2.64 6.58 -3.12
N PHE A 96 2.35 7.78 -2.66
CA PHE A 96 1.46 8.03 -1.53
C PHE A 96 0.26 8.84 -1.97
N LYS A 97 -0.93 8.41 -1.55
CA LYS A 97 -2.15 9.22 -1.60
C LYS A 97 -2.88 9.09 -0.28
N GLY A 98 -3.24 10.24 0.31
CA GLY A 98 -3.93 10.24 1.60
C GLY A 98 -4.27 11.63 2.08
N GLY A 99 -4.51 11.77 3.38
CA GLY A 99 -4.81 13.05 4.00
C GLY A 99 -3.61 13.99 4.04
N THR A 100 -3.04 14.21 5.21
CA THR A 100 -1.96 15.18 5.41
C THR A 100 -0.54 14.63 5.23
N GLY A 101 -0.38 13.30 5.14
CA GLY A 101 0.93 12.67 4.98
C GLY A 101 1.80 12.64 6.24
N THR A 102 1.21 12.71 7.44
CA THR A 102 1.97 12.76 8.70
C THR A 102 2.86 11.53 8.89
N TYR A 103 2.33 10.31 8.73
CA TYR A 103 3.12 9.08 8.84
C TYR A 103 4.17 8.97 7.73
N LEU A 104 3.80 9.32 6.51
CA LEU A 104 4.73 9.36 5.40
C LEU A 104 5.97 10.20 5.74
N ARG A 105 5.76 11.43 6.21
CA ARG A 105 6.83 12.37 6.57
C ARG A 105 7.63 11.90 7.79
N ALA A 106 6.93 11.36 8.80
CA ALA A 106 7.55 10.96 10.07
C ALA A 106 8.44 9.72 9.91
N VAL A 107 8.03 8.76 9.10
CA VAL A 107 8.63 7.43 9.02
C VAL A 107 9.05 7.09 7.58
N THR A 108 8.08 6.96 6.68
CA THR A 108 8.28 6.36 5.36
C THR A 108 9.33 7.07 4.53
N LEU A 109 9.23 8.40 4.41
CA LEU A 109 10.13 9.19 3.58
C LEU A 109 11.58 9.13 4.10
N LYS A 110 11.76 9.25 5.41
CA LYS A 110 13.08 9.19 6.05
C LYS A 110 13.73 7.83 5.83
N GLU A 111 13.02 6.75 6.11
CA GLU A 111 13.56 5.39 5.98
C GLU A 111 13.82 5.02 4.52
N CYS A 112 12.93 5.37 3.57
CA CYS A 112 13.17 5.13 2.15
C CYS A 112 14.42 5.88 1.65
N ILE A 113 14.62 7.13 2.08
CA ILE A 113 15.80 7.93 1.72
C ILE A 113 17.07 7.32 2.31
N GLU A 114 17.05 6.90 3.57
CA GLU A 114 18.19 6.29 4.24
C GLU A 114 18.60 4.96 3.58
N ILE A 115 17.61 4.11 3.29
CA ILE A 115 17.83 2.83 2.60
C ILE A 115 18.39 3.09 1.19
N ALA A 116 17.78 3.99 0.42
CA ALA A 116 18.22 4.30 -0.94
C ALA A 116 19.67 4.85 -0.96
N ARG A 117 20.02 5.73 0.00
CA ARG A 117 21.38 6.25 0.17
C ARG A 117 22.39 5.14 0.48
N ARG A 118 22.06 4.28 1.45
CA ARG A 118 22.92 3.15 1.85
C ARG A 118 23.16 2.16 0.71
N GLU A 119 22.10 1.90 -0.08
CA GLU A 119 22.15 0.94 -1.18
C GLU A 119 22.54 1.59 -2.51
N LYS A 120 22.83 2.90 -2.52
CA LYS A 120 23.21 3.67 -3.72
C LYS A 120 22.20 3.53 -4.87
N ARG A 121 20.92 3.56 -4.55
CA ARG A 121 19.81 3.45 -5.51
C ARG A 121 19.14 4.80 -5.75
N LEU A 122 18.55 4.94 -6.92
CA LEU A 122 17.62 6.04 -7.19
C LEU A 122 16.30 5.78 -6.45
N LEU A 123 15.71 6.84 -5.94
CA LEU A 123 14.39 6.81 -5.30
C LEU A 123 13.50 7.89 -5.91
N ARG A 124 12.37 7.46 -6.43
CA ARG A 124 11.31 8.37 -6.86
C ARG A 124 10.15 8.30 -5.88
N VAL A 125 9.71 9.47 -5.42
CA VAL A 125 8.58 9.60 -4.50
C VAL A 125 7.52 10.49 -5.14
N GLN A 126 6.27 10.02 -5.13
CA GLN A 126 5.13 10.76 -5.61
C GLN A 126 4.13 10.92 -4.48
N LEU A 127 3.84 12.15 -4.08
CA LEU A 127 3.00 12.47 -2.93
C LEU A 127 1.74 13.17 -3.39
N GLU A 128 0.56 12.61 -3.04
CA GLU A 128 -0.73 13.30 -3.20
C GLU A 128 -1.33 13.48 -1.81
N VAL A 129 -1.39 14.74 -1.36
CA VAL A 129 -1.95 15.15 -0.07
C VAL A 129 -3.07 16.16 -0.28
N ILE A 130 -3.93 16.36 0.72
CA ILE A 130 -4.99 17.37 0.65
C ILE A 130 -4.40 18.77 0.48
N ASP A 131 -5.09 19.60 -0.31
CA ASP A 131 -4.66 21.00 -0.53
C ASP A 131 -4.80 21.82 0.75
N PRO A 132 -3.69 22.30 1.36
CA PRO A 132 -3.76 23.10 2.58
C PRO A 132 -4.35 24.51 2.35
N THR A 133 -4.47 24.94 1.10
CA THR A 133 -5.06 26.24 0.75
C THR A 133 -6.59 26.16 0.64
N ASP A 134 -7.15 24.95 0.47
CA ASP A 134 -8.59 24.70 0.48
C ASP A 134 -9.09 24.52 1.92
N GLU A 135 -9.65 25.61 2.48
CA GLU A 135 -10.14 25.62 3.86
C GLU A 135 -11.33 24.66 4.07
N ALA A 136 -12.24 24.58 3.10
CA ALA A 136 -13.42 23.73 3.20
C ALA A 136 -13.01 22.25 3.24
N LEU A 137 -12.07 21.84 2.39
CA LEU A 137 -11.52 20.50 2.36
C LEU A 137 -10.77 20.17 3.67
N CYS A 138 -9.94 21.08 4.16
CA CYS A 138 -9.21 20.90 5.41
C CYS A 138 -10.15 20.80 6.62
N LYS A 139 -11.23 21.56 6.64
CA LYS A 139 -12.27 21.50 7.68
C LYS A 139 -13.01 20.17 7.65
N ALA A 140 -13.42 19.71 6.46
CA ALA A 140 -14.07 18.42 6.30
C ALA A 140 -13.16 17.26 6.77
N TYR A 141 -11.87 17.30 6.41
CA TYR A 141 -10.90 16.30 6.88
C TYR A 141 -10.70 16.35 8.40
N ALA A 142 -10.61 17.54 9.00
CA ALA A 142 -10.51 17.68 10.46
C ALA A 142 -11.71 17.05 11.17
N GLN A 143 -12.93 17.33 10.69
CA GLN A 143 -14.16 16.75 11.22
C GLN A 143 -14.18 15.22 11.09
N PHE A 144 -13.78 14.70 9.93
CA PHE A 144 -13.66 13.27 9.71
C PHE A 144 -12.68 12.62 10.69
N ARG A 145 -11.49 13.19 10.87
CA ARG A 145 -10.51 12.68 11.83
C ARG A 145 -10.99 12.69 13.27
N SER A 146 -11.65 13.77 13.69
CA SER A 146 -12.23 13.90 15.04
C SER A 146 -13.36 12.91 15.27
N SER A 147 -14.11 12.51 14.23
CA SER A 147 -15.18 11.51 14.36
C SER A 147 -14.68 10.08 14.55
N LEU A 148 -13.47 9.76 14.03
CA LEU A 148 -12.88 8.43 14.18
C LEU A 148 -12.31 8.20 15.59
N ALA A 149 -11.63 9.19 16.14
CA ALA A 149 -11.03 9.14 17.46
C ALA A 149 -11.19 10.52 18.13
N PRO A 150 -12.24 10.74 18.94
CA PRO A 150 -12.41 11.97 19.69
C PRO A 150 -11.26 12.18 20.68
N GLY A 151 -10.72 13.41 20.70
CA GLY A 151 -9.65 13.81 21.59
C GLY A 151 -8.26 13.78 20.95
N PRO A 152 -7.21 13.93 21.77
CA PRO A 152 -5.83 13.94 21.29
C PRO A 152 -5.40 12.57 20.77
N ASP A 153 -4.71 12.55 19.63
CA ASP A 153 -4.11 11.34 19.08
C ASP A 153 -2.78 10.97 19.75
N GLY A 154 -2.07 9.99 19.21
CA GLY A 154 -0.75 9.56 19.72
C GLY A 154 0.32 10.65 19.75
N THR A 155 0.08 11.83 19.14
CA THR A 155 0.94 13.03 19.25
C THR A 155 0.52 13.96 20.39
N GLY A 156 -0.61 13.72 21.03
CA GLY A 156 -1.19 14.55 22.08
C GLY A 156 -1.93 15.79 21.57
N GLU A 157 -2.24 15.86 20.26
CA GLU A 157 -2.92 16.98 19.64
C GLU A 157 -4.31 16.56 19.10
N GLU A 158 -5.30 17.42 19.22
CA GLU A 158 -6.61 17.23 18.59
C GLU A 158 -6.59 17.60 17.10
N TRP A 159 -7.44 16.95 16.30
CA TRP A 159 -7.59 17.28 14.89
C TRP A 159 -8.48 18.51 14.71
N THR A 160 -7.86 19.60 14.27
CA THR A 160 -8.51 20.88 13.97
C THR A 160 -8.20 21.32 12.55
N LEU A 161 -8.95 22.29 12.02
CA LEU A 161 -8.64 22.93 10.74
C LEU A 161 -7.19 23.44 10.69
N VAL A 162 -6.77 24.15 11.72
CA VAL A 162 -5.41 24.73 11.81
C VAL A 162 -4.36 23.63 11.79
N ARG A 163 -4.56 22.55 12.57
CA ARG A 163 -3.67 21.40 12.58
C ARG A 163 -3.60 20.74 11.21
N THR A 164 -4.75 20.47 10.58
CA THR A 164 -4.82 19.85 9.25
C THR A 164 -3.98 20.62 8.23
N ARG A 165 -4.16 21.96 8.18
CA ARG A 165 -3.39 22.83 7.29
C ARG A 165 -1.89 22.78 7.62
N LYS A 166 -1.50 22.91 8.89
CA LYS A 166 -0.11 22.82 9.31
C LYS A 166 0.55 21.48 8.95
N GLU A 167 -0.14 20.37 9.13
CA GLU A 167 0.38 19.04 8.77
C GLU A 167 0.61 18.90 7.25
N SER A 168 -0.32 19.38 6.41
CA SER A 168 -0.14 19.35 4.96
C SER A 168 1.00 20.26 4.50
N PHE A 169 1.10 21.50 5.01
CA PHE A 169 2.22 22.39 4.73
C PHE A 169 3.55 21.77 5.19
N ALA A 170 3.58 21.13 6.36
CA ALA A 170 4.77 20.47 6.86
C ALA A 170 5.23 19.30 5.95
N THR A 171 4.28 18.57 5.34
CA THR A 171 4.63 17.51 4.39
C THR A 171 5.23 18.09 3.10
N ILE A 172 4.70 19.19 2.59
CA ILE A 172 5.27 19.89 1.42
C ILE A 172 6.65 20.43 1.73
N LEU A 173 6.84 21.09 2.89
CA LEU A 173 8.14 21.59 3.33
C LEU A 173 9.17 20.46 3.45
N ALA A 174 8.79 19.33 4.06
CA ALA A 174 9.67 18.17 4.19
C ALA A 174 10.07 17.61 2.81
N ALA A 175 9.14 17.56 1.85
CA ALA A 175 9.43 17.14 0.49
C ALA A 175 10.47 18.04 -0.19
N CYS A 176 10.30 19.37 -0.10
CA CYS A 176 11.28 20.34 -0.62
C CYS A 176 12.63 20.17 0.03
N TRP A 177 12.67 20.10 1.37
CA TRP A 177 13.88 20.00 2.17
C TRP A 177 14.69 18.73 1.85
N HIS A 178 14.04 17.58 1.78
CA HIS A 178 14.68 16.31 1.41
C HIS A 178 15.15 16.31 -0.05
N ARG A 179 14.33 16.82 -0.97
CA ARG A 179 14.69 16.91 -2.39
C ARG A 179 15.96 17.72 -2.61
N GLN A 180 16.11 18.87 -1.94
CA GLN A 180 17.33 19.70 -2.05
C GLN A 180 18.58 18.98 -1.54
N ARG A 181 18.47 18.26 -0.43
CA ARG A 181 19.62 17.56 0.20
C ARG A 181 20.00 16.24 -0.45
N CYS A 182 19.11 15.68 -1.18
CA CYS A 182 19.28 14.33 -1.75
C CYS A 182 19.12 14.34 -3.28
N ALA A 183 19.31 15.47 -3.95
CA ALA A 183 19.06 15.68 -5.38
C ALA A 183 19.80 14.67 -6.30
N SER A 184 20.93 14.13 -5.84
CA SER A 184 21.72 13.16 -6.61
C SER A 184 21.04 11.80 -6.80
N PHE A 185 20.09 11.43 -5.93
CA PHE A 185 19.42 10.13 -6.01
C PHE A 185 17.91 10.16 -5.71
N LEU A 186 17.39 11.30 -5.26
CA LEU A 186 15.99 11.45 -4.85
C LEU A 186 15.24 12.41 -5.79
N THR A 187 14.15 11.93 -6.36
CA THR A 187 13.15 12.75 -7.04
C THR A 187 11.85 12.72 -6.27
N ILE A 188 11.30 13.90 -5.96
CA ILE A 188 9.99 14.02 -5.30
C ILE A 188 9.07 14.87 -6.17
N ASP A 189 7.88 14.35 -6.43
CA ASP A 189 6.77 15.04 -7.06
C ASP A 189 5.64 15.22 -6.04
N VAL A 190 5.03 16.41 -5.95
CA VAL A 190 3.93 16.71 -5.04
C VAL A 190 2.70 17.15 -5.81
N GLY A 191 1.57 16.54 -5.51
CA GLY A 191 0.24 16.89 -5.98
C GLY A 191 -0.69 17.22 -4.81
N LEU A 192 -1.60 18.16 -5.02
CA LEU A 192 -2.60 18.54 -4.04
C LEU A 192 -3.96 18.03 -4.50
N SER A 193 -4.52 17.14 -3.69
CA SER A 193 -5.87 16.60 -3.92
C SER A 193 -6.93 17.64 -3.58
N ARG A 194 -7.94 17.74 -4.44
CA ARG A 194 -9.14 18.57 -4.22
C ARG A 194 -10.27 17.79 -3.56
N THR A 195 -10.06 16.52 -3.29
CA THR A 195 -11.04 15.64 -2.68
C THR A 195 -10.48 15.00 -1.44
N MET A 196 -11.32 14.86 -0.42
CA MET A 196 -10.98 14.10 0.77
C MET A 196 -11.02 12.61 0.44
N THR A 197 -10.02 11.88 0.91
CA THR A 197 -9.99 10.43 0.87
C THR A 197 -10.07 9.87 2.29
N THR A 198 -10.87 8.85 2.49
CA THR A 198 -11.01 8.13 3.76
C THR A 198 -9.98 7.00 3.90
N PHE A 199 -9.35 6.64 2.79
CA PHE A 199 -8.28 5.67 2.75
C PHE A 199 -6.94 6.35 2.45
N ARG A 200 -5.90 5.71 2.89
CA ARG A 200 -4.52 6.03 2.56
C ARG A 200 -3.93 4.89 1.75
N TRP A 201 -3.29 5.22 0.65
CA TRP A 201 -2.56 4.27 -0.20
C TRP A 201 -1.07 4.54 -0.14
N ASP A 202 -0.33 3.48 0.09
CA ASP A 202 1.11 3.44 0.01
C ASP A 202 1.50 2.38 -1.03
N VAL A 203 2.08 2.80 -2.16
CA VAL A 203 2.53 1.90 -3.23
C VAL A 203 4.04 1.89 -3.28
N SER A 204 4.60 0.72 -3.13
CA SER A 204 6.03 0.46 -3.31
C SER A 204 6.27 -0.33 -4.60
N SER A 205 7.52 -0.61 -4.89
CA SER A 205 7.89 -1.50 -6.01
C SER A 205 7.35 -2.93 -5.85
N ARG A 206 6.81 -3.33 -4.68
CA ARG A 206 6.37 -4.70 -4.37
C ARG A 206 4.92 -4.81 -3.91
N TYR A 207 4.40 -3.78 -3.24
CA TYR A 207 3.10 -3.83 -2.57
C TYR A 207 2.30 -2.56 -2.81
N VAL A 208 0.97 -2.70 -2.85
CA VAL A 208 0.02 -1.64 -2.52
C VAL A 208 -0.52 -1.95 -1.14
N ILE A 209 -0.40 -1.02 -0.21
CA ILE A 209 -0.98 -1.12 1.13
C ILE A 209 -2.04 -0.03 1.25
N MET A 210 -3.26 -0.43 1.53
CA MET A 210 -4.39 0.48 1.75
C MET A 210 -4.78 0.43 3.21
N THR A 211 -4.67 1.56 3.89
CA THR A 211 -5.00 1.72 5.30
C THR A 211 -6.12 2.74 5.48
N GLN A 212 -6.77 2.69 6.62
CA GLN A 212 -7.68 3.73 7.07
C GLN A 212 -6.97 4.67 8.05
N GLU A 213 -7.61 5.80 8.35
CA GLU A 213 -7.09 6.74 9.34
C GLU A 213 -7.33 6.26 10.79
N ASP A 214 -8.20 5.26 10.98
CA ASP A 214 -8.37 4.56 12.25
C ASP A 214 -7.27 3.49 12.40
N PRO A 215 -6.38 3.60 13.41
CA PRO A 215 -5.32 2.64 13.63
C PRO A 215 -5.80 1.24 14.04
N ALA A 216 -7.04 1.12 14.54
CA ALA A 216 -7.65 -0.16 14.88
C ALA A 216 -8.24 -0.89 13.65
N ALA A 217 -8.45 -0.17 12.55
CA ALA A 217 -9.00 -0.75 11.33
C ALA A 217 -7.98 -1.66 10.62
N GLN A 218 -8.50 -2.70 9.99
CA GLN A 218 -7.70 -3.59 9.17
C GLN A 218 -7.20 -2.87 7.90
N ALA A 219 -5.99 -3.23 7.47
CA ALA A 219 -5.41 -2.79 6.21
C ALA A 219 -5.54 -3.89 5.14
N LEU A 220 -5.53 -3.47 3.87
CA LEU A 220 -5.48 -4.36 2.72
C LEU A 220 -4.09 -4.26 2.08
N MET A 221 -3.50 -5.41 1.75
CA MET A 221 -2.25 -5.48 1.02
C MET A 221 -2.41 -6.28 -0.28
N PHE A 222 -1.89 -5.72 -1.37
CA PHE A 222 -1.90 -6.31 -2.70
C PHE A 222 -0.46 -6.46 -3.18
N GLU A 223 -0.08 -7.67 -3.59
CA GLU A 223 1.27 -7.96 -4.06
C GLU A 223 1.43 -7.63 -5.55
N LYS A 224 2.62 -7.19 -5.94
CA LYS A 224 3.00 -6.99 -7.35
C LYS A 224 2.81 -8.28 -8.15
N GLY A 225 2.32 -8.14 -9.37
CA GLY A 225 1.99 -9.27 -10.24
C GLY A 225 0.59 -9.85 -9.98
N ARG A 226 -0.18 -9.24 -9.09
CA ARG A 226 -1.59 -9.52 -8.89
C ARG A 226 -2.45 -8.42 -9.53
N PRO A 227 -3.66 -8.73 -10.00
CA PRO A 227 -4.51 -7.79 -10.76
C PRO A 227 -4.79 -6.46 -10.03
N TYR A 228 -4.98 -6.51 -8.71
CA TYR A 228 -5.28 -5.32 -7.91
C TYR A 228 -4.09 -4.39 -7.73
N TYR A 229 -2.86 -4.92 -7.66
CA TYR A 229 -1.67 -4.06 -7.62
C TYR A 229 -1.61 -3.16 -8.86
N ASP A 230 -1.75 -3.73 -10.05
CA ASP A 230 -1.68 -2.97 -11.30
C ASP A 230 -2.87 -2.01 -11.45
N ALA A 231 -4.07 -2.41 -10.99
CA ALA A 231 -5.26 -1.57 -11.00
C ALA A 231 -5.07 -0.32 -10.12
N TYR A 232 -4.67 -0.50 -8.86
CA TYR A 232 -4.44 0.63 -7.94
C TYR A 232 -3.25 1.48 -8.35
N ASN A 233 -2.18 0.90 -8.86
CA ASN A 233 -1.06 1.68 -9.37
C ASN A 233 -1.50 2.62 -10.51
N ARG A 234 -2.30 2.12 -11.47
CA ARG A 234 -2.86 2.95 -12.54
C ARG A 234 -3.82 4.01 -12.02
N GLU A 235 -4.68 3.65 -11.07
CA GLU A 235 -5.62 4.58 -10.43
C GLU A 235 -4.89 5.74 -9.76
N LEU A 236 -3.86 5.46 -8.97
CA LEU A 236 -3.10 6.49 -8.26
C LEU A 236 -2.26 7.37 -9.20
N VAL A 237 -1.69 6.80 -10.26
CA VAL A 237 -1.02 7.58 -11.30
C VAL A 237 -2.01 8.50 -12.01
N SER A 238 -3.23 8.02 -12.30
CA SER A 238 -4.29 8.82 -12.91
C SER A 238 -4.77 9.93 -11.97
N SER A 239 -4.99 9.62 -10.70
CA SER A 239 -5.34 10.58 -9.66
C SER A 239 -4.32 11.70 -9.56
N PHE A 240 -3.04 11.34 -9.48
CA PHE A 240 -1.95 12.31 -9.38
C PHE A 240 -1.86 13.25 -10.59
N ARG A 241 -2.20 12.77 -11.79
CA ARG A 241 -2.26 13.62 -13.01
C ARG A 241 -3.38 14.66 -12.94
N GLN A 242 -4.45 14.37 -12.19
CA GLN A 242 -5.59 15.27 -12.01
C GLN A 242 -5.41 16.22 -10.81
N ALA A 243 -4.50 15.90 -9.90
CA ALA A 243 -4.18 16.73 -8.74
C ALA A 243 -3.53 18.06 -9.18
N LYS A 244 -3.71 19.12 -8.39
CA LYS A 244 -2.99 20.39 -8.57
C LYS A 244 -1.50 20.14 -8.30
N ARG A 245 -0.66 20.29 -9.32
CA ARG A 245 0.77 20.06 -9.20
C ARG A 245 1.43 21.19 -8.42
N VAL A 246 2.31 20.82 -7.49
CA VAL A 246 3.22 21.76 -6.83
C VAL A 246 4.54 21.74 -7.59
N HIS A 247 4.87 22.86 -8.22
CA HIS A 247 6.07 22.99 -9.04
C HIS A 247 7.31 23.24 -8.16
N LEU A 248 7.87 22.16 -7.64
CA LEU A 248 9.05 22.23 -6.74
C LEU A 248 10.28 22.84 -7.44
N ASP A 249 10.30 22.90 -8.76
CA ASP A 249 11.36 23.56 -9.53
C ASP A 249 11.28 25.09 -9.44
N ASN A 250 10.12 25.66 -9.11
CA ASN A 250 9.93 27.11 -8.90
C ASN A 250 10.71 27.64 -7.68
N VAL A 251 11.14 26.74 -6.78
CA VAL A 251 11.92 27.14 -5.61
C VAL A 251 13.29 27.75 -6.01
N GLY A 252 13.76 27.43 -7.22
CA GLY A 252 14.91 28.09 -7.82
C GLY A 252 16.17 28.03 -6.93
N GLU A 253 16.72 29.21 -6.66
CA GLU A 253 17.95 29.37 -5.87
C GLU A 253 17.74 29.36 -4.35
N LEU A 254 16.49 29.30 -3.88
CA LEU A 254 16.22 29.26 -2.43
C LEU A 254 16.72 27.94 -1.83
N GLN A 255 17.83 28.00 -1.13
CA GLN A 255 18.33 26.89 -0.34
C GLN A 255 17.77 26.99 1.08
N LEU A 256 17.10 25.94 1.50
CA LEU A 256 16.60 25.83 2.88
C LEU A 256 17.78 25.47 3.80
N SER A 257 17.90 26.16 4.93
CA SER A 257 18.85 25.83 5.98
C SER A 257 18.52 24.45 6.61
N ASP A 258 19.43 23.94 7.46
CA ASP A 258 19.19 22.68 8.18
C ASP A 258 17.93 22.75 9.07
N GLU A 259 17.69 23.91 9.66
CA GLU A 259 16.43 24.26 10.33
C GLU A 259 15.88 25.52 9.65
N PRO A 260 14.97 25.37 8.66
CA PRO A 260 14.44 26.51 7.93
C PRO A 260 13.85 27.58 8.85
N THR A 261 14.26 28.81 8.60
CA THR A 261 13.73 29.97 9.33
C THR A 261 12.29 30.28 8.92
N ILE A 262 11.63 31.13 9.68
CA ILE A 262 10.29 31.64 9.35
C ILE A 262 10.30 32.31 7.98
N GLU A 263 11.33 33.12 7.72
CA GLU A 263 11.49 33.85 6.46
C GLU A 263 11.70 32.90 5.27
N GLU A 264 12.61 31.93 5.40
CA GLU A 264 12.84 30.90 4.38
C GLU A 264 11.54 30.12 4.10
N THR A 265 10.79 29.79 5.15
CA THR A 265 9.53 29.04 5.02
C THR A 265 8.47 29.88 4.30
N ARG A 266 8.31 31.16 4.62
CA ARG A 266 7.40 32.07 3.91
C ARG A 266 7.79 32.21 2.45
N ARG A 267 9.05 32.49 2.15
CA ARG A 267 9.57 32.59 0.78
C ARG A 267 9.35 31.31 -0.01
N LEU A 268 9.60 30.15 0.58
CA LEU A 268 9.33 28.86 -0.06
C LEU A 268 7.87 28.75 -0.51
N PHE A 269 6.93 28.98 0.40
CA PHE A 269 5.52 28.82 0.06
C PHE A 269 5.02 29.89 -0.91
N THR A 270 5.54 31.10 -0.88
CA THR A 270 5.26 32.11 -1.90
C THR A 270 5.77 31.68 -3.28
N GLN A 271 6.99 31.14 -3.38
CA GLN A 271 7.53 30.65 -4.66
C GLN A 271 6.78 29.42 -5.19
N LEU A 272 6.21 28.61 -4.30
CA LEU A 272 5.37 27.46 -4.65
C LEU A 272 3.93 27.86 -5.00
N GLU A 273 3.57 29.12 -4.95
CA GLU A 273 2.19 29.62 -5.14
C GLU A 273 1.20 28.99 -4.14
N LEU A 274 1.68 28.74 -2.92
CA LEU A 274 0.94 28.12 -1.80
C LEU A 274 1.01 29.00 -0.57
N GLU A 275 0.47 30.21 -0.65
CA GLU A 275 0.57 31.17 0.45
C GLU A 275 0.06 30.62 1.78
N LEU A 276 0.88 30.78 2.82
CA LEU A 276 0.48 30.47 4.17
C LEU A 276 -0.68 31.37 4.59
N PRO A 277 -1.68 30.85 5.36
CA PRO A 277 -2.76 31.67 5.86
C PRO A 277 -2.27 32.93 6.57
N ALA A 278 -2.90 34.08 6.29
CA ALA A 278 -2.57 35.33 6.98
C ALA A 278 -2.77 35.25 8.51
N SER A 279 -3.64 34.33 8.96
CA SER A 279 -3.89 34.05 10.37
C SER A 279 -2.76 33.26 11.07
N PHE A 280 -1.81 32.72 10.32
CA PHE A 280 -0.71 31.95 10.92
C PHE A 280 0.31 32.90 11.56
N SER A 281 0.46 32.74 12.86
CA SER A 281 1.51 33.41 13.63
C SER A 281 2.90 32.85 13.33
N GLU A 282 3.93 33.50 13.78
CA GLU A 282 5.31 32.99 13.72
C GLU A 282 5.46 31.63 14.44
N ARG A 283 4.72 31.46 15.54
CA ARG A 283 4.66 30.20 16.26
C ARG A 283 4.06 29.07 15.40
N ASP A 284 3.04 29.35 14.59
CA ASP A 284 2.46 28.37 13.69
C ASP A 284 3.44 27.96 12.60
N ILE A 285 4.23 28.89 12.07
CA ILE A 285 5.26 28.62 11.07
C ILE A 285 6.40 27.79 11.68
N THR A 286 6.85 28.16 12.88
CA THR A 286 7.85 27.36 13.62
C THR A 286 7.33 25.94 13.88
N ASP A 287 6.05 25.78 14.19
CA ASP A 287 5.41 24.47 14.35
C ASP A 287 5.40 23.68 13.04
N ILE A 288 5.14 24.31 11.89
CA ILE A 288 5.24 23.69 10.56
C ILE A 288 6.66 23.16 10.32
N VAL A 289 7.70 23.95 10.60
CA VAL A 289 9.10 23.54 10.46
C VAL A 289 9.41 22.36 11.38
N ARG A 290 9.02 22.45 12.65
CA ARG A 290 9.19 21.35 13.62
C ARG A 290 8.50 20.08 13.14
N LYS A 291 7.25 20.18 12.67
CA LYS A 291 6.47 19.05 12.12
C LYS A 291 7.09 18.51 10.84
N ALA A 292 7.71 19.32 10.00
CA ALA A 292 8.38 18.88 8.79
C ALA A 292 9.61 18.01 9.07
N LEU A 293 10.46 18.44 9.97
CA LEU A 293 11.79 17.85 10.19
C LEU A 293 11.85 16.87 11.36
N ARG A 294 11.06 17.14 12.42
CA ARG A 294 11.08 16.40 13.68
C ARG A 294 9.75 15.70 13.97
N ALA A 295 9.04 15.31 12.91
CA ALA A 295 7.79 14.56 13.06
C ALA A 295 8.01 13.30 13.89
N LYS A 296 7.12 13.07 14.85
CA LYS A 296 7.05 11.83 15.61
C LYS A 296 6.16 10.82 14.87
N ASN A 297 6.45 9.53 15.04
CA ASN A 297 5.56 8.49 14.55
C ASN A 297 4.18 8.66 15.23
N PRO A 298 3.10 8.85 14.49
CA PRO A 298 1.77 8.98 15.08
C PRO A 298 1.18 7.64 15.55
N TYR A 299 1.84 6.54 15.20
CA TYR A 299 1.46 5.17 15.57
C TYR A 299 2.66 4.51 16.25
N PRO A 300 2.83 4.66 17.57
CA PRO A 300 3.96 4.14 18.33
C PRO A 300 4.02 2.61 18.37
#